data_d54b7b3a44222c3d55fb4d801ef06e1f
#
_entry.id   d54b7b3a44222c3d55fb4d801ef06e1f
#
_cell.length_a   1.000
_cell.length_b   1.000
_cell.length_c   1.000
_cell.angle_alpha   90.00
_cell.angle_beta   90.00
_cell.angle_gamma   90.00
#
_symmetry.space_group_name_H-M   'P 1'
#
loop_
_entity.id
_entity.type
_entity.pdbx_description
1 polymer ?
#
loop_
_entity_poly.entity_id
_entity_poly.type
_entity_poly.pdbx_seq_one_letter_code
_entity_poly.pdbx_strand_id
1 'polypeptide(L)'
;MEFFVISLLNGLSYGLLLFLLSSGLTLIFSMMGVLNFAHASFYMLGAYVAYSIARWIGFWPGLVIAPLVVGVLGALFERICLRRVHRYGNVPELLITFGLAYLVLELVQLVWGRIAVEFKPPAMLLGPAFTLLHSPADGLSLVLGAAPAGLCDAAAGAARVLCSPFPATRAFMMFVAVLMLAVLWLLLTRTRIGLVIQSALTHPQMVEALGHDVPRVLMLVFGVGCALAGLAGVIGGSTFVTEPAMAAALGPVVFVVVVVGGMGSLAGAFLASLLIGVIQTFAVAVDASLLGLVEALGLAPGPQLAGNSLLQLKLSQVAPILPYLFLVLMLIFRPKGLLGTREG
;
A
#
# COMPACT_ATOMS: atom_id res chain seq x y z
N MET A 1 -16.81 15.73 14.45
CA MET A 1 -16.78 15.82 12.98
C MET A 1 -15.34 15.85 12.46
N GLU A 2 -14.49 16.74 12.97
CA GLU A 2 -13.09 16.90 12.57
C GLU A 2 -12.28 15.60 12.70
N PHE A 3 -12.30 14.96 13.88
CA PHE A 3 -11.64 13.67 14.12
C PHE A 3 -12.01 12.60 13.07
N PHE A 4 -13.30 12.53 12.72
CA PHE A 4 -13.77 11.57 11.71
C PHE A 4 -13.21 11.88 10.32
N VAL A 5 -13.24 13.14 9.90
CA VAL A 5 -12.73 13.58 8.59
C VAL A 5 -11.22 13.33 8.46
N ILE A 6 -10.44 13.71 9.48
CA ILE A 6 -8.99 13.49 9.47
C ILE A 6 -8.64 12.00 9.51
N SER A 7 -9.33 11.23 10.33
CA SER A 7 -9.12 9.77 10.38
C SER A 7 -9.48 9.09 9.06
N LEU A 8 -10.55 9.54 8.41
CA LEU A 8 -10.95 9.06 7.09
C LEU A 8 -9.90 9.40 6.03
N LEU A 9 -9.41 10.63 5.99
CA LEU A 9 -8.36 11.07 5.06
C LEU A 9 -7.05 10.30 5.28
N ASN A 10 -6.66 10.08 6.53
CA ASN A 10 -5.50 9.27 6.87
C ASN A 10 -5.70 7.82 6.46
N GLY A 11 -6.89 7.26 6.67
CA GLY A 11 -7.24 5.91 6.24
C GLY A 11 -7.23 5.75 4.73
N LEU A 12 -7.78 6.72 3.99
CA LEU A 12 -7.73 6.76 2.53
C LEU A 12 -6.29 6.87 2.03
N SER A 13 -5.45 7.72 2.65
CA SER A 13 -4.06 7.87 2.25
C SER A 13 -3.26 6.57 2.45
N TYR A 14 -3.44 5.90 3.59
CA TYR A 14 -2.82 4.62 3.85
C TYR A 14 -3.35 3.51 2.93
N GLY A 15 -4.68 3.46 2.71
CA GLY A 15 -5.31 2.53 1.77
C GLY A 15 -4.80 2.71 0.33
N LEU A 16 -4.58 3.96 -0.11
CA LEU A 16 -4.02 4.25 -1.43
C LEU A 16 -2.54 3.84 -1.53
N LEU A 17 -1.75 3.92 -0.47
CA LEU A 17 -0.39 3.34 -0.44
C LEU A 17 -0.44 1.82 -0.58
N LEU A 18 -1.31 1.15 0.17
CA LEU A 18 -1.52 -0.29 0.04
C LEU A 18 -1.96 -0.66 -1.38
N PHE A 19 -2.81 0.17 -2.00
CA PHE A 19 -3.21 -0.03 -3.39
C PHE A 19 -2.03 0.13 -4.36
N LEU A 20 -1.21 1.17 -4.22
CA LEU A 20 0.00 1.35 -5.02
C LEU A 20 0.85 0.08 -5.03
N LEU A 21 1.11 -0.46 -3.85
CA LEU A 21 1.91 -1.66 -3.70
C LEU A 21 1.18 -2.91 -4.22
N SER A 22 -0.09 -3.11 -3.86
CA SER A 22 -0.85 -4.31 -4.25
C SER A 22 -1.22 -4.34 -5.74
N SER A 23 -1.31 -3.19 -6.41
CA SER A 23 -1.64 -3.11 -7.83
C SER A 23 -0.60 -3.84 -8.71
N GLY A 24 0.69 -3.69 -8.39
CA GLY A 24 1.76 -4.41 -9.07
C GLY A 24 1.69 -5.92 -8.85
N LEU A 25 1.43 -6.36 -7.62
CA LEU A 25 1.25 -7.77 -7.30
C LEU A 25 0.00 -8.37 -7.99
N THR A 26 -1.10 -7.63 -7.98
CA THR A 26 -2.34 -8.01 -8.68
C THR A 26 -2.10 -8.16 -10.18
N LEU A 27 -1.35 -7.24 -10.79
CA LEU A 27 -1.00 -7.29 -12.20
C LEU A 27 -0.15 -8.54 -12.53
N ILE A 28 0.87 -8.82 -11.73
CA ILE A 28 1.71 -10.02 -11.87
C ILE A 28 0.86 -11.28 -11.74
N PHE A 29 0.06 -11.36 -10.66
CA PHE A 29 -0.77 -12.53 -10.41
C PHE A 29 -1.81 -12.76 -11.51
N SER A 30 -2.47 -11.71 -12.00
CA SER A 30 -3.47 -11.84 -13.06
C SER A 30 -2.90 -12.40 -14.36
N MET A 31 -1.60 -12.13 -14.64
CA MET A 31 -0.94 -12.56 -15.86
C MET A 31 -0.25 -13.92 -15.77
N MET A 32 0.36 -14.21 -14.64
CA MET A 32 1.23 -15.37 -14.52
C MET A 32 0.65 -16.45 -13.57
N GLY A 33 -0.41 -16.13 -12.81
CA GLY A 33 -0.92 -16.99 -11.75
C GLY A 33 0.06 -17.21 -10.59
N VAL A 34 1.15 -16.44 -10.55
CA VAL A 34 2.25 -16.58 -9.60
C VAL A 34 2.14 -15.58 -8.48
N LEU A 35 2.18 -16.05 -7.25
CA LEU A 35 2.29 -15.23 -6.05
C LEU A 35 3.75 -14.87 -5.81
N ASN A 36 4.11 -13.61 -6.05
CA ASN A 36 5.47 -13.12 -5.88
C ASN A 36 5.72 -12.67 -4.44
N PHE A 37 6.31 -13.52 -3.60
CA PHE A 37 6.66 -13.17 -2.22
C PHE A 37 7.76 -12.11 -2.12
N ALA A 38 8.59 -11.94 -3.15
CA ALA A 38 9.60 -10.87 -3.20
C ALA A 38 9.01 -9.48 -3.48
N HIS A 39 7.69 -9.37 -3.71
CA HIS A 39 7.07 -8.10 -4.13
C HIS A 39 7.30 -6.96 -3.12
N ALA A 40 7.14 -7.24 -1.83
CA ALA A 40 7.43 -6.27 -0.78
C ALA A 40 8.93 -5.94 -0.65
N SER A 41 9.82 -6.84 -1.05
CA SER A 41 11.26 -6.55 -1.10
C SER A 41 11.60 -5.60 -2.24
N PHE A 42 10.88 -5.65 -3.36
CA PHE A 42 11.00 -4.63 -4.41
C PHE A 42 10.51 -3.25 -3.97
N TYR A 43 9.47 -3.20 -3.12
CA TYR A 43 9.03 -1.97 -2.46
C TYR A 43 10.17 -1.38 -1.60
N MET A 44 10.75 -2.17 -0.72
CA MET A 44 11.89 -1.78 0.10
C MET A 44 13.07 -1.32 -0.76
N LEU A 45 13.45 -2.11 -1.78
CA LEU A 45 14.54 -1.77 -2.69
C LEU A 45 14.31 -0.43 -3.39
N GLY A 46 13.06 -0.15 -3.82
CA GLY A 46 12.67 1.14 -4.40
C GLY A 46 12.92 2.31 -3.49
N ALA A 47 12.61 2.19 -2.19
CA ALA A 47 12.87 3.22 -1.19
C ALA A 47 14.37 3.50 -1.02
N TYR A 48 15.19 2.44 -0.90
CA TYR A 48 16.64 2.58 -0.72
C TYR A 48 17.37 3.11 -1.97
N VAL A 49 16.98 2.66 -3.16
CA VAL A 49 17.51 3.19 -4.42
C VAL A 49 17.14 4.65 -4.57
N ALA A 50 15.89 5.04 -4.29
CA ALA A 50 15.47 6.43 -4.33
C ALA A 50 16.18 7.30 -3.30
N TYR A 51 16.38 6.81 -2.08
CA TYR A 51 17.17 7.46 -1.05
C TYR A 51 18.58 7.75 -1.56
N SER A 52 19.24 6.76 -2.18
CA SER A 52 20.58 6.92 -2.72
C SER A 52 20.64 7.96 -3.85
N ILE A 53 19.68 7.91 -4.77
CA ILE A 53 19.56 8.87 -5.88
C ILE A 53 19.26 10.27 -5.34
N ALA A 54 18.36 10.39 -4.36
CA ALA A 54 17.96 11.67 -3.80
C ALA A 54 19.12 12.42 -3.12
N ARG A 55 20.07 11.71 -2.57
CA ARG A 55 21.30 12.30 -1.99
C ARG A 55 22.19 12.97 -3.03
N TRP A 56 22.17 12.53 -4.30
CA TRP A 56 23.06 13.02 -5.35
C TRP A 56 22.40 14.05 -6.27
N ILE A 57 21.20 13.75 -6.73
CA ILE A 57 20.51 14.54 -7.77
C ILE A 57 19.11 15.00 -7.38
N GLY A 58 18.68 14.72 -6.14
CA GLY A 58 17.40 15.18 -5.60
C GLY A 58 16.27 14.15 -5.66
N PHE A 59 15.17 14.48 -5.01
CA PHE A 59 13.99 13.61 -4.84
C PHE A 59 13.28 13.31 -6.18
N TRP A 60 13.05 14.30 -7.03
CA TRP A 60 12.25 14.16 -8.25
C TRP A 60 12.86 13.19 -9.27
N PRO A 61 14.16 13.24 -9.55
CA PRO A 61 14.80 12.18 -10.34
C PRO A 61 14.71 10.81 -9.68
N GLY A 62 14.86 10.73 -8.33
CA GLY A 62 14.70 9.50 -7.58
C GLY A 62 13.33 8.87 -7.75
N LEU A 63 12.26 9.68 -7.79
CA LEU A 63 10.88 9.24 -7.99
C LEU A 63 10.67 8.52 -9.33
N VAL A 64 11.43 8.86 -10.36
CA VAL A 64 11.31 8.25 -11.69
C VAL A 64 12.34 7.13 -11.89
N ILE A 65 13.60 7.38 -11.53
CA ILE A 65 14.71 6.44 -11.80
C ILE A 65 14.60 5.19 -10.92
N ALA A 66 14.26 5.32 -9.64
CA ALA A 66 14.20 4.17 -8.74
C ALA A 66 13.16 3.11 -9.18
N PRO A 67 11.92 3.47 -9.52
CA PRO A 67 10.96 2.50 -10.07
C PRO A 67 11.45 1.84 -11.36
N LEU A 68 12.10 2.57 -12.25
CA LEU A 68 12.66 2.01 -13.48
C LEU A 68 13.77 0.99 -13.20
N VAL A 69 14.68 1.30 -12.28
CA VAL A 69 15.75 0.38 -11.85
C VAL A 69 15.14 -0.90 -11.27
N VAL A 70 14.17 -0.75 -10.35
CA VAL A 70 13.49 -1.90 -9.74
C VAL A 70 12.72 -2.71 -10.78
N GLY A 71 12.07 -2.04 -11.73
CA GLY A 71 11.37 -2.70 -12.84
C GLY A 71 12.30 -3.51 -13.74
N VAL A 72 13.47 -2.95 -14.08
CA VAL A 72 14.49 -3.65 -14.87
C VAL A 72 15.03 -4.87 -14.10
N LEU A 73 15.31 -4.72 -12.80
CA LEU A 73 15.75 -5.84 -11.97
C LEU A 73 14.67 -6.94 -11.88
N GLY A 74 13.41 -6.55 -11.73
CA GLY A 74 12.28 -7.48 -11.77
C GLY A 74 12.18 -8.21 -13.11
N ALA A 75 12.22 -7.49 -14.24
CA ALA A 75 12.19 -8.09 -15.58
C ALA A 75 13.37 -9.05 -15.81
N LEU A 76 14.55 -8.69 -15.33
CA LEU A 76 15.75 -9.53 -15.41
C LEU A 76 15.58 -10.81 -14.57
N PHE A 77 15.04 -10.70 -13.37
CA PHE A 77 14.73 -11.84 -12.51
C PHE A 77 13.72 -12.78 -13.17
N GLU A 78 12.65 -12.26 -13.75
CA GLU A 78 11.69 -13.07 -14.51
C GLU A 78 12.39 -13.85 -15.60
N ARG A 79 13.16 -13.14 -16.46
CA ARG A 79 13.83 -13.72 -17.62
C ARG A 79 14.83 -14.81 -17.26
N ILE A 80 15.63 -14.60 -16.22
CA ILE A 80 16.76 -15.49 -15.88
C ILE A 80 16.31 -16.62 -14.96
N CYS A 81 15.49 -16.31 -13.96
CA CYS A 81 15.16 -17.24 -12.88
C CYS A 81 13.73 -17.79 -13.04
N LEU A 82 12.71 -16.92 -12.96
CA LEU A 82 11.31 -17.33 -12.85
C LEU A 82 10.86 -18.12 -14.07
N ARG A 83 11.19 -17.68 -15.29
CA ARG A 83 10.88 -18.35 -16.55
C ARG A 83 11.41 -19.77 -16.63
N ARG A 84 12.59 -20.04 -16.04
CA ARG A 84 13.18 -21.38 -16.01
C ARG A 84 12.46 -22.30 -15.04
N VAL A 85 11.95 -21.74 -13.96
CA VAL A 85 11.31 -22.46 -12.87
C VAL A 85 9.82 -22.72 -13.16
N HIS A 86 9.19 -21.86 -13.93
CA HIS A 86 7.77 -21.93 -14.31
C HIS A 86 7.33 -23.32 -14.82
N ARG A 87 8.18 -24.00 -15.59
CA ARG A 87 7.92 -25.36 -16.10
C ARG A 87 7.80 -26.44 -15.04
N TYR A 88 8.26 -26.19 -13.81
CA TYR A 88 8.22 -27.13 -12.70
C TYR A 88 7.00 -26.95 -11.77
N GLY A 89 6.13 -25.98 -12.07
CA GLY A 89 4.89 -25.71 -11.35
C GLY A 89 5.00 -24.64 -10.28
N ASN A 90 3.89 -24.39 -9.57
CA ASN A 90 3.73 -23.22 -8.69
C ASN A 90 4.62 -23.27 -7.43
N VAL A 91 4.89 -24.46 -6.89
CA VAL A 91 5.67 -24.57 -5.63
C VAL A 91 7.11 -24.10 -5.80
N PRO A 92 7.87 -24.54 -6.82
CA PRO A 92 9.20 -24.00 -7.10
C PRO A 92 9.21 -22.49 -7.37
N GLU A 93 8.16 -21.94 -8.00
CA GLU A 93 8.03 -20.50 -8.21
C GLU A 93 7.88 -19.72 -6.91
N LEU A 94 7.06 -20.23 -5.98
CA LEU A 94 6.92 -19.64 -4.65
C LEU A 94 8.25 -19.66 -3.89
N LEU A 95 8.97 -20.78 -3.93
CA LEU A 95 10.25 -20.93 -3.23
C LEU A 95 11.33 -19.99 -3.77
N ILE A 96 11.42 -19.80 -5.09
CA ILE A 96 12.43 -18.91 -5.67
C ILE A 96 12.12 -17.44 -5.38
N THR A 97 10.85 -17.04 -5.38
CA THR A 97 10.47 -15.65 -5.01
C THR A 97 10.68 -15.40 -3.51
N PHE A 98 10.45 -16.40 -2.67
CA PHE A 98 10.74 -16.32 -1.24
C PHE A 98 12.26 -16.21 -1.00
N GLY A 99 13.07 -17.04 -1.67
CA GLY A 99 14.53 -16.92 -1.62
C GLY A 99 15.04 -15.56 -2.10
N LEU A 100 14.44 -15.00 -3.17
CA LEU A 100 14.75 -13.66 -3.65
C LEU A 100 14.42 -12.59 -2.59
N ALA A 101 13.31 -12.75 -1.86
CA ALA A 101 12.93 -11.80 -0.82
C ALA A 101 14.02 -11.65 0.24
N TYR A 102 14.56 -12.78 0.71
CA TYR A 102 15.67 -12.78 1.67
C TYR A 102 16.97 -12.25 1.07
N LEU A 103 17.29 -12.64 -0.16
CA LEU A 103 18.48 -12.16 -0.86
C LEU A 103 18.47 -10.64 -1.00
N VAL A 104 17.34 -10.06 -1.40
CA VAL A 104 17.19 -8.59 -1.49
C VAL A 104 17.31 -7.94 -0.12
N LEU A 105 16.70 -8.52 0.93
CA LEU A 105 16.81 -8.01 2.29
C LEU A 105 18.26 -7.96 2.76
N GLU A 106 19.00 -9.06 2.60
CA GLU A 106 20.41 -9.11 3.03
C GLU A 106 21.32 -8.18 2.19
N LEU A 107 21.07 -8.08 0.88
CA LEU A 107 21.78 -7.11 0.04
C LEU A 107 21.52 -5.67 0.47
N VAL A 108 20.28 -5.32 0.80
CA VAL A 108 19.94 -3.98 1.32
C VAL A 108 20.67 -3.72 2.63
N GLN A 109 20.68 -4.67 3.56
CA GLN A 109 21.37 -4.53 4.84
C GLN A 109 22.89 -4.45 4.66
N LEU A 110 23.46 -5.16 3.69
CA LEU A 110 24.89 -5.11 3.38
C LEU A 110 25.32 -3.74 2.83
N VAL A 111 24.52 -3.13 1.96
CA VAL A 111 24.86 -1.88 1.26
C VAL A 111 24.54 -0.65 2.11
N TRP A 112 23.37 -0.61 2.76
CA TRP A 112 22.89 0.57 3.50
C TRP A 112 22.89 0.40 5.02
N GLY A 113 23.15 -0.81 5.51
CA GLY A 113 23.13 -1.12 6.93
C GLY A 113 21.76 -1.58 7.43
N ARG A 114 21.69 -1.85 8.75
CA ARG A 114 20.50 -2.38 9.44
C ARG A 114 19.66 -1.31 10.12
N ILE A 115 20.15 -0.06 10.12
CA ILE A 115 19.49 1.07 10.79
C ILE A 115 18.61 1.78 9.77
N ALA A 116 17.49 2.35 10.25
CA ALA A 116 16.63 3.19 9.44
C ALA A 116 17.40 4.38 8.86
N VAL A 117 17.15 4.69 7.58
CA VAL A 117 17.73 5.83 6.89
C VAL A 117 16.72 6.96 6.79
N GLU A 118 17.18 8.19 6.94
CA GLU A 118 16.33 9.37 6.87
C GLU A 118 16.15 9.80 5.41
N PHE A 119 15.07 9.32 4.79
CA PHE A 119 14.68 9.70 3.44
C PHE A 119 13.71 10.87 3.48
N LYS A 120 14.23 12.10 3.40
CA LYS A 120 13.41 13.32 3.48
C LYS A 120 12.69 13.63 2.17
N PRO A 121 11.39 13.98 2.23
CA PRO A 121 10.68 14.53 1.08
C PRO A 121 11.26 15.92 0.71
N PRO A 122 11.03 16.41 -0.53
CA PRO A 122 11.49 17.73 -0.95
C PRO A 122 10.79 18.84 -0.14
N ALA A 123 11.43 20.01 -0.05
CA ALA A 123 10.94 21.13 0.73
C ALA A 123 9.49 21.56 0.40
N MET A 124 9.08 21.37 -0.86
CA MET A 124 7.69 21.65 -1.31
C MET A 124 6.64 20.75 -0.65
N LEU A 125 7.02 19.56 -0.18
CA LEU A 125 6.15 18.61 0.49
C LEU A 125 6.29 18.64 2.01
N LEU A 126 7.15 19.51 2.55
CA LEU A 126 7.26 19.75 3.97
C LEU A 126 6.15 20.73 4.40
N GLY A 127 5.37 20.33 5.38
CA GLY A 127 4.27 21.15 5.88
C GLY A 127 2.88 20.59 5.53
N PRO A 128 1.83 21.32 5.88
CA PRO A 128 0.46 20.93 5.60
C PRO A 128 0.06 21.27 4.15
N ALA A 129 -0.65 20.35 3.48
CA ALA A 129 -1.32 20.63 2.21
C ALA A 129 -2.53 21.54 2.44
N PHE A 130 -3.26 21.25 3.52
CA PHE A 130 -4.37 22.05 4.00
C PHE A 130 -4.53 21.82 5.50
N THR A 131 -5.20 22.77 6.15
CA THR A 131 -5.53 22.67 7.59
C THR A 131 -7.04 22.75 7.75
N LEU A 132 -7.62 21.77 8.42
CA LEU A 132 -9.02 21.82 8.85
C LEU A 132 -9.10 22.61 10.14
N LEU A 133 -9.92 23.65 10.14
CA LEU A 133 -10.22 24.48 11.29
C LEU A 133 -11.63 24.16 11.76
N HIS A 134 -11.78 23.89 13.03
CA HIS A 134 -13.08 23.74 13.68
C HIS A 134 -13.26 24.84 14.72
N SER A 135 -14.09 25.81 14.39
CA SER A 135 -14.51 26.88 15.29
C SER A 135 -15.92 26.60 15.80
N PRO A 136 -16.21 26.79 17.10
CA PRO A 136 -17.56 26.70 17.61
C PRO A 136 -18.54 27.71 17.02
N ALA A 137 -18.03 28.85 16.49
CA ALA A 137 -18.85 29.90 15.88
C ALA A 137 -19.14 29.64 14.38
N ASP A 138 -18.11 29.24 13.61
CA ASP A 138 -18.17 29.16 12.15
C ASP A 138 -18.24 27.71 11.63
N GLY A 139 -18.20 26.72 12.54
CA GLY A 139 -18.19 25.31 12.16
C GLY A 139 -16.87 24.83 11.58
N LEU A 140 -16.94 23.95 10.56
CA LEU A 140 -15.78 23.38 9.89
C LEU A 140 -15.40 24.25 8.70
N SER A 141 -14.16 24.76 8.69
CA SER A 141 -13.58 25.51 7.57
C SER A 141 -12.25 24.89 7.12
N LEU A 142 -11.92 25.07 5.85
CA LEU A 142 -10.72 24.51 5.23
C LEU A 142 -9.83 25.66 4.74
N VAL A 143 -8.58 25.66 5.19
CA VAL A 143 -7.55 26.60 4.75
C VAL A 143 -6.46 25.83 4.01
N LEU A 144 -6.13 26.28 2.79
CA LEU A 144 -5.03 25.71 2.02
C LEU A 144 -3.70 26.09 2.65
N GLY A 145 -2.87 25.11 2.92
CA GLY A 145 -1.58 25.28 3.57
C GLY A 145 -1.67 25.32 5.11
N ALA A 146 -0.76 26.09 5.71
CA ALA A 146 -0.72 26.27 7.17
C ALA A 146 -1.83 27.23 7.64
N ALA A 147 -2.36 26.98 8.82
CA ALA A 147 -3.29 27.92 9.46
C ALA A 147 -2.60 29.27 9.70
N PRO A 148 -3.35 30.41 9.65
CA PRO A 148 -2.81 31.73 9.98
C PRO A 148 -2.20 31.73 11.39
N ALA A 149 -1.07 32.41 11.54
CA ALA A 149 -0.39 32.53 12.82
C ALA A 149 -1.32 33.16 13.88
N GLY A 150 -1.35 32.54 15.07
CA GLY A 150 -2.18 33.00 16.19
C GLY A 150 -3.61 32.48 16.23
N LEU A 151 -4.13 31.84 15.17
CA LEU A 151 -5.49 31.31 15.16
C LEU A 151 -5.60 30.01 15.97
N CYS A 152 -4.55 29.19 15.90
CA CYS A 152 -4.47 27.91 16.59
C CYS A 152 -3.88 28.02 18.01
N ASP A 153 -3.18 29.13 18.29
CA ASP A 153 -2.50 29.39 19.58
C ASP A 153 -3.32 30.23 20.56
N ALA A 154 -4.54 30.62 20.19
CA ALA A 154 -5.42 31.39 21.07
C ALA A 154 -5.83 30.59 22.32
N ALA A 155 -4.89 30.45 23.23
CA ALA A 155 -5.13 30.00 24.58
C ALA A 155 -5.60 31.20 25.40
N ALA A 156 -6.70 31.00 26.11
CA ALA A 156 -7.29 31.86 27.12
C ALA A 156 -8.45 32.76 26.64
N GLY A 157 -9.66 32.22 26.77
CA GLY A 157 -10.90 33.01 26.89
C GLY A 157 -11.81 33.09 25.69
N ALA A 158 -11.34 32.86 24.48
CA ALA A 158 -12.18 32.74 23.30
C ALA A 158 -12.33 31.26 22.86
N ALA A 159 -13.43 30.94 22.20
CA ALA A 159 -13.72 29.59 21.72
C ALA A 159 -12.51 28.94 21.05
N ARG A 160 -12.05 27.79 21.58
CA ARG A 160 -10.89 27.06 21.06
C ARG A 160 -11.13 26.66 19.62
N VAL A 161 -10.34 27.20 18.70
CA VAL A 161 -10.27 26.70 17.32
C VAL A 161 -9.36 25.49 17.30
N LEU A 162 -9.90 24.34 16.96
CA LEU A 162 -9.12 23.12 16.76
C LEU A 162 -8.55 23.15 15.34
N CYS A 163 -7.23 23.00 15.23
CA CYS A 163 -6.51 23.01 13.96
C CYS A 163 -5.92 21.63 13.68
N SER A 164 -6.35 21.01 12.62
CA SER A 164 -5.85 19.69 12.20
C SER A 164 -5.15 19.78 10.84
N PRO A 165 -3.82 19.89 10.82
CA PRO A 165 -3.05 19.96 9.59
C PRO A 165 -2.97 18.58 8.90
N PHE A 166 -3.24 18.55 7.60
CA PHE A 166 -3.04 17.35 6.78
C PHE A 166 -1.72 17.45 6.02
N PRO A 167 -0.76 16.51 6.22
CA PRO A 167 0.58 16.59 5.63
C PRO A 167 0.57 16.58 4.10
N ALA A 168 1.36 17.44 3.48
CA ALA A 168 1.48 17.52 2.02
C ALA A 168 2.07 16.24 1.42
N THR A 169 2.93 15.51 2.15
CA THR A 169 3.44 14.19 1.73
C THR A 169 2.31 13.18 1.53
N ARG A 170 1.31 13.14 2.42
CA ARG A 170 0.16 12.25 2.27
C ARG A 170 -0.75 12.67 1.13
N ALA A 171 -0.97 13.97 0.93
CA ALA A 171 -1.72 14.48 -0.21
C ALA A 171 -1.03 14.11 -1.53
N PHE A 172 0.30 14.26 -1.61
CA PHE A 172 1.11 13.86 -2.76
C PHE A 172 1.03 12.34 -3.01
N MET A 173 1.11 11.53 -1.95
CA MET A 173 0.95 10.07 -2.03
C MET A 173 -0.41 9.69 -2.63
N MET A 174 -1.50 10.34 -2.16
CA MET A 174 -2.85 10.13 -2.70
C MET A 174 -2.93 10.51 -4.18
N PHE A 175 -2.35 11.65 -4.55
CA PHE A 175 -2.31 12.12 -5.93
C PHE A 175 -1.59 11.12 -6.85
N VAL A 176 -0.40 10.64 -6.46
CA VAL A 176 0.36 9.66 -7.25
C VAL A 176 -0.37 8.33 -7.35
N ALA A 177 -1.03 7.87 -6.28
CA ALA A 177 -1.81 6.64 -6.31
C ALA A 177 -3.00 6.72 -7.28
N VAL A 178 -3.74 7.82 -7.26
CA VAL A 178 -4.86 8.06 -8.18
C VAL A 178 -4.37 8.22 -9.63
N LEU A 179 -3.28 8.95 -9.81
CA LEU A 179 -2.65 9.11 -11.14
C LEU A 179 -2.22 7.75 -11.69
N MET A 180 -1.57 6.93 -10.87
CA MET A 180 -1.14 5.59 -11.26
C MET A 180 -2.32 4.67 -11.58
N LEU A 181 -3.41 4.72 -10.78
CA LEU A 181 -4.64 4.00 -11.10
C LEU A 181 -5.19 4.40 -12.47
N ALA A 182 -5.26 5.71 -12.74
CA ALA A 182 -5.73 6.23 -14.03
C ALA A 182 -4.83 5.77 -15.19
N VAL A 183 -3.50 5.84 -15.03
CA VAL A 183 -2.53 5.38 -16.04
C VAL A 183 -2.66 3.88 -16.28
N LEU A 184 -2.75 3.05 -15.24
CA LEU A 184 -2.92 1.60 -15.38
C LEU A 184 -4.25 1.26 -16.06
N TRP A 185 -5.34 1.90 -15.64
CA TRP A 185 -6.64 1.69 -16.24
C TRP A 185 -6.62 2.05 -17.73
N LEU A 186 -6.03 3.19 -18.07
CA LEU A 186 -5.93 3.68 -19.44
C LEU A 186 -5.03 2.76 -20.29
N LEU A 187 -3.90 2.31 -19.72
CA LEU A 187 -3.00 1.38 -20.37
C LEU A 187 -3.70 0.04 -20.67
N LEU A 188 -4.38 -0.53 -19.70
CA LEU A 188 -5.03 -1.83 -19.85
C LEU A 188 -6.27 -1.78 -20.76
N THR A 189 -7.06 -0.68 -20.73
CA THR A 189 -8.34 -0.61 -21.44
C THR A 189 -8.28 0.10 -22.79
N ARG A 190 -7.31 1.02 -22.98
CA ARG A 190 -7.29 1.92 -24.15
C ARG A 190 -6.07 1.74 -25.04
N THR A 191 -5.09 0.87 -24.68
CA THR A 191 -3.90 0.66 -25.50
C THR A 191 -3.88 -0.72 -26.17
N ARG A 192 -3.17 -0.82 -27.30
CA ARG A 192 -2.94 -2.11 -27.97
C ARG A 192 -2.16 -3.08 -27.09
N ILE A 193 -1.22 -2.56 -26.30
CA ILE A 193 -0.45 -3.36 -25.34
C ILE A 193 -1.38 -3.98 -24.30
N GLY A 194 -2.32 -3.20 -23.75
CA GLY A 194 -3.31 -3.72 -22.79
C GLY A 194 -4.18 -4.82 -23.38
N LEU A 195 -4.60 -4.70 -24.65
CA LEU A 195 -5.35 -5.76 -25.35
C LEU A 195 -4.52 -7.04 -25.48
N VAL A 196 -3.24 -6.93 -25.89
CA VAL A 196 -2.33 -8.08 -25.98
C VAL A 196 -2.13 -8.72 -24.60
N ILE A 197 -1.94 -7.90 -23.56
CA ILE A 197 -1.83 -8.35 -22.19
C ILE A 197 -3.08 -9.14 -21.78
N GLN A 198 -4.28 -8.58 -21.95
CA GLN A 198 -5.53 -9.25 -21.58
C GLN A 198 -5.80 -10.52 -22.41
N SER A 199 -5.46 -10.51 -23.69
CA SER A 199 -5.61 -11.69 -24.55
C SER A 199 -4.63 -12.81 -24.18
N ALA A 200 -3.40 -12.46 -23.78
CA ALA A 200 -2.40 -13.42 -23.33
C ALA A 200 -2.79 -14.09 -22.00
N LEU A 201 -3.64 -13.44 -21.17
CA LEU A 201 -4.21 -14.03 -19.97
C LEU A 201 -5.18 -15.19 -20.27
N THR A 202 -6.04 -15.00 -21.26
CA THR A 202 -7.12 -15.96 -21.54
C THR A 202 -6.70 -17.03 -22.55
N HIS A 203 -5.94 -16.64 -23.58
CA HIS A 203 -5.58 -17.51 -24.70
C HIS A 203 -4.12 -17.30 -25.14
N PRO A 204 -3.11 -17.66 -24.34
CA PRO A 204 -1.70 -17.42 -24.64
C PRO A 204 -1.27 -18.04 -25.97
N GLN A 205 -1.74 -19.27 -26.27
CA GLN A 205 -1.42 -19.97 -27.53
C GLN A 205 -1.94 -19.24 -28.77
N MET A 206 -3.13 -18.61 -28.68
CA MET A 206 -3.66 -17.82 -29.78
C MET A 206 -2.87 -16.54 -30.02
N VAL A 207 -2.40 -15.90 -28.93
CA VAL A 207 -1.57 -14.69 -29.01
C VAL A 207 -0.21 -15.00 -29.65
N GLU A 208 0.38 -16.16 -29.34
CA GLU A 208 1.60 -16.64 -29.99
C GLU A 208 1.36 -16.97 -31.49
N ALA A 209 0.22 -17.60 -31.84
CA ALA A 209 -0.14 -17.88 -33.21
C ALA A 209 -0.34 -16.59 -34.05
N LEU A 210 -0.73 -15.47 -33.40
CA LEU A 210 -0.82 -14.15 -34.04
C LEU A 210 0.53 -13.43 -34.15
N GLY A 211 1.63 -14.09 -33.76
CA GLY A 211 3.00 -13.56 -33.87
C GLY A 211 3.49 -12.70 -32.72
N HIS A 212 2.77 -12.67 -31.60
CA HIS A 212 3.23 -11.97 -30.39
C HIS A 212 4.12 -12.87 -29.53
N ASP A 213 5.22 -12.32 -29.03
CA ASP A 213 6.15 -12.99 -28.11
C ASP A 213 5.60 -12.94 -26.66
N VAL A 214 4.76 -13.91 -26.30
CA VAL A 214 4.14 -13.99 -24.98
C VAL A 214 5.20 -13.99 -23.85
N PRO A 215 6.34 -14.71 -23.94
CA PRO A 215 7.40 -14.62 -22.95
C PRO A 215 7.94 -13.20 -22.72
N ARG A 216 8.02 -12.35 -23.76
CA ARG A 216 8.41 -10.94 -23.57
C ARG A 216 7.32 -10.12 -22.91
N VAL A 217 6.06 -10.40 -23.23
CA VAL A 217 4.92 -9.74 -22.59
C VAL A 217 4.92 -10.03 -21.10
N LEU A 218 5.09 -11.29 -20.68
CA LEU A 218 5.17 -11.70 -19.27
C LEU A 218 6.33 -11.02 -18.54
N MET A 219 7.51 -10.98 -19.16
CA MET A 219 8.68 -10.28 -18.61
C MET A 219 8.41 -8.80 -18.38
N LEU A 220 7.79 -8.12 -19.35
CA LEU A 220 7.46 -6.70 -19.24
C LEU A 220 6.42 -6.45 -18.13
N VAL A 221 5.39 -7.28 -18.05
CA VAL A 221 4.35 -7.16 -17.01
C VAL A 221 4.94 -7.38 -15.61
N PHE A 222 5.79 -8.38 -15.45
CA PHE A 222 6.49 -8.61 -14.21
C PHE A 222 7.37 -7.41 -13.82
N GLY A 223 8.14 -6.88 -14.79
CA GLY A 223 8.96 -5.67 -14.62
C GLY A 223 8.14 -4.44 -14.23
N VAL A 224 7.01 -4.20 -14.91
CA VAL A 224 6.09 -3.10 -14.57
C VAL A 224 5.50 -3.29 -13.17
N GLY A 225 5.08 -4.51 -12.82
CA GLY A 225 4.60 -4.80 -11.46
C GLY A 225 5.65 -4.50 -10.38
N CYS A 226 6.92 -4.87 -10.62
CA CYS A 226 8.03 -4.54 -9.72
C CYS A 226 8.32 -3.02 -9.71
N ALA A 227 8.19 -2.33 -10.85
CA ALA A 227 8.34 -0.87 -10.91
C ALA A 227 7.27 -0.16 -10.07
N LEU A 228 6.02 -0.65 -10.08
CA LEU A 228 4.95 -0.13 -9.24
C LEU A 228 5.24 -0.33 -7.75
N ALA A 229 5.78 -1.50 -7.37
CA ALA A 229 6.27 -1.72 -6.02
C ALA A 229 7.41 -0.74 -5.66
N GLY A 230 8.35 -0.53 -6.58
CA GLY A 230 9.42 0.46 -6.43
C GLY A 230 8.89 1.87 -6.24
N LEU A 231 7.89 2.29 -7.03
CA LEU A 231 7.23 3.60 -6.90
C LEU A 231 6.53 3.75 -5.53
N ALA A 232 5.80 2.72 -5.11
CA ALA A 232 5.21 2.68 -3.78
C ALA A 232 6.30 2.82 -2.70
N GLY A 233 7.47 2.20 -2.90
CA GLY A 233 8.63 2.29 -2.02
C GLY A 233 9.20 3.69 -1.90
N VAL A 234 9.34 4.41 -3.01
CA VAL A 234 9.81 5.82 -3.00
C VAL A 234 8.88 6.69 -2.16
N ILE A 235 7.59 6.57 -2.39
CA ILE A 235 6.57 7.39 -1.73
C ILE A 235 6.38 6.97 -0.27
N GLY A 236 6.26 5.66 -0.02
CA GLY A 236 6.13 5.13 1.33
C GLY A 236 7.36 5.41 2.19
N GLY A 237 8.56 5.21 1.64
CA GLY A 237 9.82 5.47 2.33
C GLY A 237 10.02 6.96 2.68
N SER A 238 9.60 7.88 1.81
CA SER A 238 9.68 9.32 2.09
C SER A 238 8.60 9.84 3.03
N THR A 239 7.48 9.12 3.16
CA THR A 239 6.33 9.52 4.00
C THR A 239 6.39 8.92 5.39
N PHE A 240 6.89 7.69 5.49
CA PHE A 240 7.03 6.95 6.74
C PHE A 240 8.52 6.78 7.09
N VAL A 241 8.95 5.57 7.37
CA VAL A 241 10.34 5.26 7.71
C VAL A 241 10.91 4.31 6.66
N THR A 242 12.14 4.61 6.19
CA THR A 242 12.89 3.70 5.32
C THR A 242 13.82 2.84 6.16
N GLU A 243 13.43 1.59 6.36
CA GLU A 243 14.16 0.62 7.17
C GLU A 243 14.06 -0.79 6.55
N PRO A 244 15.00 -1.71 6.83
CA PRO A 244 14.93 -3.06 6.27
C PRO A 244 13.69 -3.86 6.68
N ALA A 245 13.04 -3.52 7.81
CA ALA A 245 11.84 -4.18 8.28
C ALA A 245 10.58 -3.83 7.46
N MET A 246 10.60 -2.74 6.66
CA MET A 246 9.42 -2.27 5.92
C MET A 246 8.84 -3.30 4.95
N ALA A 247 9.68 -4.17 4.37
CA ALA A 247 9.22 -5.26 3.50
C ALA A 247 8.43 -6.31 4.28
N ALA A 248 8.94 -6.73 5.43
CA ALA A 248 8.30 -7.72 6.28
C ALA A 248 7.00 -7.17 6.93
N ALA A 249 6.95 -5.87 7.23
CA ALA A 249 5.78 -5.23 7.80
C ALA A 249 4.61 -5.14 6.81
N LEU A 250 4.87 -4.77 5.55
CA LEU A 250 3.81 -4.55 4.55
C LEU A 250 3.52 -5.77 3.67
N GLY A 251 4.48 -6.68 3.48
CA GLY A 251 4.33 -7.85 2.61
C GLY A 251 3.07 -8.66 2.88
N PRO A 252 2.85 -9.14 4.11
CA PRO A 252 1.66 -9.91 4.45
C PRO A 252 0.36 -9.11 4.26
N VAL A 253 0.34 -7.81 4.58
CA VAL A 253 -0.86 -6.96 4.43
C VAL A 253 -1.22 -6.77 2.95
N VAL A 254 -0.23 -6.60 2.09
CA VAL A 254 -0.42 -6.50 0.63
C VAL A 254 -1.00 -7.80 0.08
N PHE A 255 -0.53 -8.92 0.57
CA PHE A 255 -1.07 -10.22 0.22
C PHE A 255 -2.55 -10.34 0.63
N VAL A 256 -2.89 -9.90 1.84
CA VAL A 256 -4.28 -9.82 2.29
C VAL A 256 -5.12 -8.97 1.34
N VAL A 257 -4.63 -7.78 0.94
CA VAL A 257 -5.35 -6.89 0.00
C VAL A 257 -5.66 -7.60 -1.31
N VAL A 258 -4.70 -8.30 -1.90
CA VAL A 258 -4.88 -9.00 -3.18
C VAL A 258 -5.88 -10.15 -3.07
N VAL A 259 -5.81 -10.95 -2.00
CA VAL A 259 -6.74 -12.07 -1.79
C VAL A 259 -8.15 -11.57 -1.48
N VAL A 260 -8.28 -10.60 -0.58
CA VAL A 260 -9.58 -10.00 -0.21
C VAL A 260 -10.20 -9.28 -1.40
N GLY A 261 -9.40 -8.56 -2.19
CA GLY A 261 -9.87 -7.90 -3.41
C GLY A 261 -10.39 -8.88 -4.45
N GLY A 262 -9.88 -10.10 -4.43
CA GLY A 262 -10.07 -11.15 -5.45
C GLY A 262 -8.87 -11.20 -6.37
N MET A 263 -8.17 -12.32 -6.33
CA MET A 263 -6.92 -12.55 -7.07
C MET A 263 -7.08 -12.22 -8.55
N GLY A 264 -6.27 -11.27 -9.05
CA GLY A 264 -6.32 -10.82 -10.44
C GLY A 264 -7.28 -9.65 -10.73
N SER A 265 -8.08 -9.18 -9.76
CA SER A 265 -8.98 -8.04 -9.92
C SER A 265 -8.35 -6.74 -9.41
N LEU A 266 -7.95 -5.84 -10.32
CA LEU A 266 -7.39 -4.53 -9.96
C LEU A 266 -8.41 -3.66 -9.22
N ALA A 267 -9.68 -3.68 -9.64
CA ALA A 267 -10.76 -2.97 -8.98
C ALA A 267 -11.04 -3.54 -7.58
N GLY A 268 -10.97 -4.88 -7.44
CA GLY A 268 -11.08 -5.54 -6.15
C GLY A 268 -9.95 -5.16 -5.20
N ALA A 269 -8.71 -5.17 -5.68
CA ALA A 269 -7.55 -4.74 -4.90
C ALA A 269 -7.67 -3.27 -4.45
N PHE A 270 -8.19 -2.39 -5.31
CA PHE A 270 -8.47 -0.98 -4.97
C PHE A 270 -9.47 -0.87 -3.81
N LEU A 271 -10.63 -1.53 -3.92
CA LEU A 271 -11.65 -1.49 -2.87
C LEU A 271 -11.15 -2.12 -1.56
N ALA A 272 -10.47 -3.26 -1.64
CA ALA A 272 -9.92 -3.94 -0.47
C ALA A 272 -8.86 -3.10 0.24
N SER A 273 -7.98 -2.45 -0.51
CA SER A 273 -6.93 -1.59 0.06
C SER A 273 -7.52 -0.38 0.80
N LEU A 274 -8.53 0.28 0.22
CA LEU A 274 -9.21 1.40 0.87
C LEU A 274 -9.94 0.96 2.13
N LEU A 275 -10.67 -0.16 2.07
CA LEU A 275 -11.41 -0.70 3.20
C LEU A 275 -10.46 -1.09 4.34
N ILE A 276 -9.38 -1.81 4.06
CA ILE A 276 -8.38 -2.20 5.05
C ILE A 276 -7.69 -0.95 5.63
N GLY A 277 -7.31 0.01 4.78
CA GLY A 277 -6.66 1.25 5.20
C GLY A 277 -7.55 2.08 6.14
N VAL A 278 -8.82 2.22 5.82
CA VAL A 278 -9.79 2.94 6.65
C VAL A 278 -10.02 2.21 7.97
N ILE A 279 -10.33 0.90 7.94
CA ILE A 279 -10.58 0.11 9.16
C ILE A 279 -9.36 0.18 10.09
N GLN A 280 -8.16 -0.04 9.58
CA GLN A 280 -6.94 -0.05 10.38
C GLN A 280 -6.64 1.32 10.98
N THR A 281 -6.82 2.39 10.20
CA THR A 281 -6.60 3.76 10.68
C THR A 281 -7.60 4.15 11.76
N PHE A 282 -8.89 3.83 11.57
CA PHE A 282 -9.88 4.09 12.61
C PHE A 282 -9.61 3.27 13.87
N ALA A 283 -9.21 2.01 13.75
CA ALA A 283 -8.88 1.18 14.89
C ALA A 283 -7.69 1.72 15.70
N VAL A 284 -6.71 2.34 15.02
CA VAL A 284 -5.59 3.02 15.70
C VAL A 284 -6.02 4.35 16.31
N ALA A 285 -6.89 5.09 15.62
CA ALA A 285 -7.30 6.44 16.04
C ALA A 285 -8.30 6.43 17.21
N VAL A 286 -9.12 5.38 17.33
CA VAL A 286 -10.11 5.25 18.40
C VAL A 286 -9.43 4.67 19.64
N ASP A 287 -9.21 5.50 20.67
CA ASP A 287 -8.63 5.08 21.97
C ASP A 287 -9.70 4.43 22.87
N ALA A 288 -10.40 3.42 22.35
CA ALA A 288 -11.38 2.63 23.08
C ALA A 288 -10.76 1.30 23.51
N SER A 289 -11.05 0.89 24.74
CA SER A 289 -10.78 -0.47 25.22
C SER A 289 -11.94 -1.40 24.83
N LEU A 290 -11.68 -2.70 24.72
CA LEU A 290 -12.73 -3.70 24.56
C LEU A 290 -13.77 -3.63 25.67
N LEU A 291 -13.32 -3.31 26.90
CA LEU A 291 -14.19 -3.07 28.05
C LEU A 291 -15.16 -1.90 27.79
N GLY A 292 -14.63 -0.76 27.32
CA GLY A 292 -15.45 0.41 27.00
C GLY A 292 -16.45 0.15 25.85
N LEU A 293 -16.13 -0.71 24.91
CA LEU A 293 -17.07 -1.17 23.87
C LEU A 293 -18.20 -2.02 24.46
N VAL A 294 -17.89 -2.92 25.39
CA VAL A 294 -18.90 -3.75 26.07
C VAL A 294 -19.83 -2.88 26.93
N GLU A 295 -19.27 -1.87 27.62
CA GLU A 295 -20.05 -0.88 28.39
C GLU A 295 -20.95 -0.03 27.48
N ALA A 296 -20.44 0.41 26.32
CA ALA A 296 -21.20 1.19 25.35
C ALA A 296 -22.39 0.39 24.71
N LEU A 297 -22.26 -0.95 24.68
CA LEU A 297 -23.35 -1.85 24.26
C LEU A 297 -24.38 -2.12 25.38
N GLY A 298 -24.26 -1.44 26.55
CA GLY A 298 -25.20 -1.60 27.68
C GLY A 298 -24.97 -2.86 28.52
N LEU A 299 -23.90 -3.58 28.28
CA LEU A 299 -23.52 -4.75 29.06
C LEU A 299 -22.59 -4.26 30.20
N ALA A 300 -23.12 -4.16 31.42
CA ALA A 300 -22.31 -3.82 32.61
C ALA A 300 -21.41 -5.04 32.94
N PRO A 301 -20.10 -5.00 32.71
CA PRO A 301 -19.23 -6.09 33.10
C PRO A 301 -19.13 -6.16 34.60
N GLY A 302 -19.41 -7.34 35.18
CA GLY A 302 -19.20 -7.57 36.60
C GLY A 302 -17.72 -7.37 37.00
N PRO A 303 -17.44 -7.13 38.31
CA PRO A 303 -16.09 -6.81 38.77
C PRO A 303 -15.01 -7.85 38.42
N GLN A 304 -15.39 -9.09 38.16
CA GLN A 304 -14.49 -10.15 37.70
C GLN A 304 -14.10 -10.00 36.21
N LEU A 305 -14.99 -9.46 35.37
CA LEU A 305 -14.73 -9.16 33.98
C LEU A 305 -13.95 -7.85 33.79
N ALA A 306 -14.20 -6.86 34.66
CA ALA A 306 -13.47 -5.60 34.63
C ALA A 306 -11.96 -5.77 34.96
N GLY A 307 -11.59 -6.78 35.74
CA GLY A 307 -10.21 -7.14 36.08
C GLY A 307 -9.49 -7.97 35.02
N ASN A 308 -10.19 -8.37 33.94
CA ASN A 308 -9.59 -9.23 32.91
C ASN A 308 -8.71 -8.41 31.96
N SER A 309 -7.42 -8.73 31.89
CA SER A 309 -6.42 -8.05 31.06
C SER A 309 -6.78 -8.05 29.56
N LEU A 310 -7.52 -9.05 29.08
CA LEU A 310 -7.97 -9.13 27.70
C LEU A 310 -9.04 -8.06 27.35
N LEU A 311 -9.92 -7.71 28.30
CA LEU A 311 -10.93 -6.69 28.09
C LEU A 311 -10.38 -5.26 28.20
N GLN A 312 -9.22 -5.11 28.85
CA GLN A 312 -8.50 -3.84 28.93
C GLN A 312 -7.64 -3.54 27.67
N LEU A 313 -7.53 -4.50 26.74
CA LEU A 313 -6.83 -4.28 25.46
C LEU A 313 -7.47 -3.11 24.71
N LYS A 314 -6.62 -2.16 24.31
CA LYS A 314 -7.04 -1.05 23.45
C LYS A 314 -7.23 -1.52 22.02
N LEU A 315 -8.20 -0.96 21.33
CA LEU A 315 -8.46 -1.25 19.91
C LEU A 315 -7.22 -0.96 19.04
N SER A 316 -6.43 0.04 19.40
CA SER A 316 -5.16 0.37 18.75
C SER A 316 -4.12 -0.76 18.81
N GLN A 317 -4.12 -1.56 19.86
CA GLN A 317 -3.23 -2.72 20.01
C GLN A 317 -3.67 -3.91 19.13
N VAL A 318 -4.96 -4.00 18.85
CA VAL A 318 -5.56 -5.05 18.00
C VAL A 318 -5.54 -4.65 16.51
N ALA A 319 -5.39 -3.37 16.19
CA ALA A 319 -5.41 -2.85 14.82
C ALA A 319 -4.51 -3.60 13.83
N PRO A 320 -3.27 -4.03 14.15
CA PRO A 320 -2.43 -4.79 13.22
C PRO A 320 -2.99 -6.17 12.86
N ILE A 321 -3.86 -6.74 13.69
CA ILE A 321 -4.47 -8.06 13.46
C ILE A 321 -5.70 -7.96 12.53
N LEU A 322 -6.33 -6.79 12.45
CA LEU A 322 -7.59 -6.60 11.72
C LEU A 322 -7.53 -7.00 10.23
N PRO A 323 -6.47 -6.69 9.46
CA PRO A 323 -6.39 -7.15 8.07
C PRO A 323 -6.46 -8.67 7.94
N TYR A 324 -5.79 -9.39 8.83
CA TYR A 324 -5.77 -10.85 8.82
C TYR A 324 -7.09 -11.45 9.26
N LEU A 325 -7.72 -10.86 10.28
CA LEU A 325 -9.08 -11.24 10.68
C LEU A 325 -10.05 -11.04 9.51
N PHE A 326 -9.94 -9.93 8.82
CA PHE A 326 -10.75 -9.62 7.65
C PHE A 326 -10.50 -10.62 6.51
N LEU A 327 -9.24 -11.04 6.29
CA LEU A 327 -8.90 -12.10 5.34
C LEU A 327 -9.63 -13.40 5.68
N VAL A 328 -9.55 -13.84 6.94
CA VAL A 328 -10.19 -15.11 7.38
C VAL A 328 -11.71 -15.03 7.17
N LEU A 329 -12.33 -13.93 7.59
CA LEU A 329 -13.78 -13.72 7.40
C LEU A 329 -14.16 -13.73 5.92
N MET A 330 -13.36 -13.05 5.07
CA MET A 330 -13.62 -13.05 3.62
C MET A 330 -13.49 -14.43 3.00
N LEU A 331 -12.50 -15.23 3.38
CA LEU A 331 -12.33 -16.58 2.86
C LEU A 331 -13.48 -17.51 3.29
N ILE A 332 -14.05 -17.32 4.49
CA ILE A 332 -15.20 -18.09 4.96
C ILE A 332 -16.48 -17.71 4.19
N PHE A 333 -16.76 -16.40 4.06
CA PHE A 333 -18.01 -15.92 3.50
C PHE A 333 -17.99 -15.69 1.98
N ARG A 334 -16.83 -15.28 1.45
CA ARG A 334 -16.61 -15.00 0.02
C ARG A 334 -15.24 -15.45 -0.45
N PRO A 335 -15.01 -16.75 -0.66
CA PRO A 335 -13.68 -17.31 -0.99
C PRO A 335 -13.09 -16.78 -2.30
N LYS A 336 -13.90 -16.14 -3.17
CA LYS A 336 -13.46 -15.52 -4.42
C LYS A 336 -13.02 -14.05 -4.25
N GLY A 337 -13.07 -13.50 -3.02
CA GLY A 337 -12.81 -12.09 -2.76
C GLY A 337 -13.99 -11.17 -3.13
N LEU A 338 -13.77 -9.84 -3.06
CA LEU A 338 -14.80 -8.83 -3.31
C LEU A 338 -15.27 -8.81 -4.76
N LEU A 339 -14.32 -8.80 -5.70
CA LEU A 339 -14.56 -8.69 -7.15
C LEU A 339 -13.78 -9.75 -7.95
N GLY A 340 -13.54 -10.94 -7.38
CA GLY A 340 -12.92 -12.05 -8.11
C GLY A 340 -13.85 -12.56 -9.21
N THR A 341 -13.35 -12.69 -10.43
CA THR A 341 -14.08 -13.29 -11.54
C THR A 341 -14.24 -14.78 -11.34
N ARG A 342 -15.37 -15.33 -11.77
CA ARG A 342 -15.58 -16.78 -11.90
C ARG A 342 -14.69 -17.28 -13.03
N GLU A 343 -13.56 -17.88 -12.69
CA GLU A 343 -13.03 -18.93 -13.57
C GLU A 343 -13.80 -20.19 -13.23
N GLY A 344 -14.59 -20.65 -14.20
CA GLY A 344 -15.38 -21.87 -14.12
C GLY A 344 -14.55 -23.14 -14.14
#